data_75bf2f7a4c35c21a1fe93e4dbdde60c4
#
_entry.id   75bf2f7a4c35c21a1fe93e4dbdde60c4
#
_cell.length_a   1.000
_cell.length_b   1.000
_cell.length_c   1.000
_cell.angle_alpha   90.00
_cell.angle_beta   90.00
_cell.angle_gamma   90.00
#
_symmetry.space_group_name_H-M   'P 1'
#
loop_
_entity.id
_entity.type
_entity.pdbx_description
1 polymer ?
#
loop_
_entity_poly.entity_id
_entity_poly.type
_entity_poly.pdbx_seq_one_letter_code
_entity_poly.pdbx_strand_id
1 'polypeptide(L)'
;EGAGLGIRFLKHLARTRILLHIVDVQPIDGSDPAHNAKAILGELDKFSPTLAKLPIVLVLNKLDQIEDESRDEWCQHILDELQWKGPVFKTSGLMSEGTKEVVYYLMDQIEQQRERELEDPEYAAEMKAFREQLEAETREQTIAAKEAYRAMRKAQREAGLEDDEEDFDDDEDEGDVESVYIRD
;
A
#
# COMPACT_ATOMS: atom_id res chain seq x y z
N GLU A 1 13.18 -14.06 -6.94
CA GLU A 1 13.70 -12.74 -6.55
C GLU A 1 12.68 -11.68 -6.91
N GLY A 2 12.04 -11.07 -5.88
CA GLY A 2 11.34 -9.80 -5.99
C GLY A 2 10.07 -9.83 -6.84
N ALA A 3 9.00 -10.47 -6.34
CA ALA A 3 7.66 -10.03 -6.72
C ALA A 3 7.46 -8.65 -6.10
N GLY A 4 8.06 -7.62 -6.72
CA GLY A 4 7.82 -6.24 -6.34
C GLY A 4 6.32 -5.96 -6.33
N LEU A 5 5.88 -5.01 -5.50
CA LEU A 5 4.52 -4.49 -5.55
C LEU A 5 4.18 -4.20 -7.01
N GLY A 6 3.28 -5.01 -7.61
CA GLY A 6 3.00 -4.93 -9.04
C GLY A 6 2.64 -3.50 -9.45
N ILE A 7 3.16 -3.03 -10.57
CA ILE A 7 3.00 -1.65 -11.08
C ILE A 7 1.53 -1.23 -11.11
N ARG A 8 0.62 -2.14 -11.45
CA ARG A 8 -0.83 -1.90 -11.42
C ARG A 8 -1.30 -1.54 -10.01
N PHE A 9 -0.84 -2.25 -8.99
CA PHE A 9 -1.17 -1.98 -7.60
C PHE A 9 -0.69 -0.58 -7.16
N LEU A 10 0.51 -0.20 -7.53
CA LEU A 10 1.09 1.08 -7.18
C LEU A 10 0.36 2.27 -7.83
N LYS A 11 -0.20 2.11 -9.03
CA LYS A 11 -1.09 3.13 -9.65
C LYS A 11 -2.34 3.39 -8.81
N HIS A 12 -2.92 2.36 -8.19
CA HIS A 12 -4.07 2.53 -7.31
C HIS A 12 -3.71 3.28 -6.03
N LEU A 13 -2.53 3.03 -5.48
CA LEU A 13 -2.04 3.72 -4.29
C LEU A 13 -1.87 5.23 -4.50
N ALA A 14 -1.53 5.67 -5.71
CA ALA A 14 -1.38 7.10 -6.03
C ALA A 14 -2.68 7.92 -5.88
N ARG A 15 -3.83 7.27 -5.84
CA ARG A 15 -5.14 7.92 -5.66
C ARG A 15 -5.63 7.90 -4.21
N THR A 16 -4.87 7.32 -3.29
CA THR A 16 -5.25 7.19 -1.88
C THR A 16 -4.79 8.39 -1.07
N ARG A 17 -5.43 8.60 0.10
CA ARG A 17 -5.07 9.63 1.08
C ARG A 17 -4.30 9.08 2.26
N ILE A 18 -4.51 7.80 2.56
CA ILE A 18 -3.93 7.09 3.69
C ILE A 18 -3.60 5.68 3.21
N LEU A 19 -2.44 5.17 3.58
CA LEU A 19 -2.04 3.79 3.33
C LEU A 19 -2.33 2.94 4.56
N LEU A 20 -2.93 1.78 4.33
CA LEU A 20 -3.14 0.77 5.35
C LEU A 20 -2.14 -0.36 5.13
N HIS A 21 -1.13 -0.45 6.01
CA HIS A 21 -0.13 -1.52 5.95
C HIS A 21 -0.55 -2.66 6.87
N ILE A 22 -1.10 -3.72 6.27
CA ILE A 22 -1.58 -4.89 7.01
C ILE A 22 -0.45 -5.92 7.07
N VAL A 23 -0.04 -6.28 8.29
CA VAL A 23 1.02 -7.22 8.57
C VAL A 23 0.42 -8.51 9.15
N ASP A 24 0.72 -9.63 8.52
CA ASP A 24 0.46 -10.95 9.09
C ASP A 24 1.45 -11.20 10.24
N VAL A 25 0.94 -11.30 11.47
CA VAL A 25 1.80 -11.49 12.65
C VAL A 25 2.34 -12.92 12.79
N GLN A 26 1.78 -13.87 12.04
CA GLN A 26 2.17 -15.28 12.04
C GLN A 26 2.20 -15.85 10.61
N PRO A 27 3.16 -15.44 9.76
CA PRO A 27 3.24 -15.94 8.39
C PRO A 27 3.39 -17.46 8.33
N ILE A 28 2.65 -18.10 7.43
CA ILE A 28 2.61 -19.58 7.30
C ILE A 28 3.99 -20.14 6.89
N ASP A 29 4.77 -19.37 6.15
CA ASP A 29 6.12 -19.73 5.71
C ASP A 29 7.19 -19.56 6.80
N GLY A 30 6.80 -19.09 7.99
CA GLY A 30 7.69 -18.84 9.11
C GLY A 30 8.62 -17.64 8.94
N SER A 31 8.37 -16.79 7.95
CA SER A 31 9.13 -15.55 7.76
C SER A 31 8.89 -14.56 8.91
N ASP A 32 9.84 -13.65 9.11
CA ASP A 32 9.73 -12.64 10.16
C ASP A 32 8.77 -11.51 9.73
N PRO A 33 7.67 -11.25 10.48
CA PRO A 33 6.70 -10.21 10.17
C PRO A 33 7.30 -8.80 10.07
N ALA A 34 8.24 -8.47 10.96
CA ALA A 34 8.89 -7.16 10.96
C ALA A 34 9.80 -6.99 9.73
N HIS A 35 10.53 -8.03 9.36
CA HIS A 35 11.34 -8.03 8.15
C HIS A 35 10.49 -7.84 6.90
N ASN A 36 9.39 -8.60 6.78
CA ASN A 36 8.45 -8.50 5.66
C ASN A 36 7.84 -7.10 5.55
N ALA A 37 7.42 -6.53 6.67
CA ALA A 37 6.87 -5.18 6.72
C ALA A 37 7.90 -4.11 6.30
N LYS A 38 9.15 -4.22 6.78
CA LYS A 38 10.25 -3.33 6.36
C LYS A 38 10.52 -3.41 4.86
N ALA A 39 10.52 -4.62 4.31
CA ALA A 39 10.75 -4.83 2.88
C ALA A 39 9.71 -4.10 2.03
N ILE A 40 8.42 -4.22 2.37
CA ILE A 40 7.32 -3.56 1.67
C ILE A 40 7.43 -2.03 1.78
N LEU A 41 7.72 -1.50 2.98
CA LEU A 41 7.91 -0.06 3.18
C LEU A 41 9.11 0.48 2.36
N GLY A 42 10.19 -0.31 2.28
CA GLY A 42 11.34 0.03 1.47
C GLY A 42 11.07 -0.02 -0.03
N GLU A 43 10.22 -0.92 -0.51
CA GLU A 43 9.78 -0.95 -1.90
C GLU A 43 8.89 0.24 -2.26
N LEU A 44 8.01 0.64 -1.34
CA LEU A 44 7.16 1.81 -1.49
C LEU A 44 7.99 3.09 -1.68
N ASP A 45 9.02 3.28 -0.85
CA ASP A 45 9.93 4.43 -0.94
C ASP A 45 10.74 4.45 -2.25
N LYS A 46 11.21 3.28 -2.70
CA LYS A 46 11.91 3.15 -3.98
C LYS A 46 11.01 3.44 -5.18
N PHE A 47 9.74 3.08 -5.10
CA PHE A 47 8.79 3.31 -6.17
C PHE A 47 8.43 4.79 -6.30
N SER A 48 8.06 5.45 -5.21
CA SER A 48 7.71 6.86 -5.16
C SER A 48 8.00 7.44 -3.79
N PRO A 49 9.03 8.29 -3.65
CA PRO A 49 9.30 9.01 -2.41
C PRO A 49 8.13 9.89 -1.96
N THR A 50 7.28 10.33 -2.89
CA THR A 50 6.06 11.07 -2.58
C THR A 50 5.00 10.15 -1.99
N LEU A 51 4.82 8.94 -2.53
CA LEU A 51 3.89 7.94 -1.98
C LEU A 51 4.28 7.54 -0.54
N ALA A 52 5.57 7.39 -0.27
CA ALA A 52 6.09 7.06 1.05
C ALA A 52 5.85 8.16 2.12
N LYS A 53 5.49 9.39 1.70
CA LYS A 53 5.11 10.48 2.61
C LYS A 53 3.63 10.46 3.00
N LEU A 54 2.80 9.63 2.37
CA LEU A 54 1.42 9.48 2.79
C LEU A 54 1.35 8.96 4.23
N PRO A 55 0.32 9.36 4.99
CA PRO A 55 0.07 8.76 6.30
C PRO A 55 -0.10 7.24 6.17
N ILE A 56 0.66 6.49 6.96
CA ILE A 56 0.59 5.03 6.99
C ILE A 56 0.02 4.59 8.34
N VAL A 57 -1.00 3.76 8.30
CA VAL A 57 -1.59 3.09 9.47
C VAL A 57 -1.15 1.64 9.45
N LEU A 58 -0.49 1.20 10.52
CA LEU A 58 -0.06 -0.18 10.67
C LEU A 58 -1.18 -1.01 11.29
N VAL A 59 -1.47 -2.16 10.70
CA VAL A 59 -2.45 -3.13 11.22
C VAL A 59 -1.77 -4.47 11.43
N LEU A 60 -1.57 -4.86 12.67
CA LEU A 60 -1.09 -6.18 13.05
C LEU A 60 -2.28 -7.15 13.04
N ASN A 61 -2.34 -7.98 12.01
CA ASN A 61 -3.50 -8.85 11.77
C ASN A 61 -3.17 -10.32 12.00
N LYS A 62 -4.22 -11.11 12.18
CA LYS A 62 -4.22 -12.54 12.52
C LYS A 62 -3.81 -12.82 13.98
N LEU A 63 -4.17 -11.93 14.88
CA LEU A 63 -3.89 -12.14 16.31
C LEU A 63 -4.56 -13.38 16.91
N ASP A 64 -5.60 -13.88 16.26
CA ASP A 64 -6.23 -15.17 16.61
C ASP A 64 -5.27 -16.37 16.54
N GLN A 65 -4.13 -16.23 15.85
CA GLN A 65 -3.10 -17.27 15.76
C GLN A 65 -2.06 -17.19 16.88
N ILE A 66 -2.11 -16.17 17.72
CA ILE A 66 -1.21 -15.96 18.85
C ILE A 66 -1.99 -16.19 20.16
N GLU A 67 -1.38 -16.92 21.12
CA GLU A 67 -1.95 -17.09 22.45
C GLU A 67 -2.15 -15.74 23.14
N ASP A 68 -3.31 -15.54 23.80
CA ASP A 68 -3.73 -14.25 24.36
C ASP A 68 -2.65 -13.63 25.28
N GLU A 69 -2.00 -14.45 26.09
CA GLU A 69 -0.96 -14.03 27.04
C GLU A 69 0.30 -13.48 26.35
N SER A 70 0.58 -13.92 25.12
CA SER A 70 1.78 -13.55 24.35
C SER A 70 1.53 -12.46 23.32
N ARG A 71 0.27 -12.11 23.04
CA ARG A 71 -0.09 -11.16 21.96
C ARG A 71 0.56 -9.80 22.11
N ASP A 72 0.51 -9.24 23.31
CA ASP A 72 1.02 -7.89 23.55
C ASP A 72 2.55 -7.85 23.42
N GLU A 73 3.24 -8.82 23.97
CA GLU A 73 4.70 -8.92 23.88
C GLU A 73 5.16 -9.11 22.43
N TRP A 74 4.48 -10.00 21.69
CA TRP A 74 4.78 -10.24 20.29
C TRP A 74 4.54 -9.02 19.40
N CYS A 75 3.39 -8.35 19.59
CA CYS A 75 3.11 -7.09 18.89
C CYS A 75 4.16 -6.02 19.19
N GLN A 76 4.55 -5.88 20.47
CA GLN A 76 5.56 -4.91 20.85
C GLN A 76 6.91 -5.23 20.22
N HIS A 77 7.31 -6.49 20.16
CA HIS A 77 8.52 -6.91 19.47
C HIS A 77 8.53 -6.48 18.00
N ILE A 78 7.42 -6.71 17.25
CA ILE A 78 7.29 -6.27 15.86
C ILE A 78 7.42 -4.75 15.74
N LEU A 79 6.77 -3.98 16.63
CA LEU A 79 6.82 -2.53 16.62
C LEU A 79 8.22 -1.99 16.92
N ASP A 80 8.92 -2.60 17.85
CA ASP A 80 10.30 -2.22 18.23
C ASP A 80 11.26 -2.49 17.07
N GLU A 81 11.15 -3.66 16.43
CA GLU A 81 11.94 -4.01 15.25
C GLU A 81 11.67 -3.06 14.08
N LEU A 82 10.43 -2.65 13.88
CA LEU A 82 10.03 -1.67 12.85
C LEU A 82 10.44 -0.24 13.23
N GLN A 83 10.75 0.02 14.51
CA GLN A 83 10.88 1.36 15.08
C GLN A 83 9.64 2.23 14.78
N TRP A 84 8.46 1.59 14.82
CA TRP A 84 7.21 2.22 14.41
C TRP A 84 6.76 3.29 15.39
N LYS A 85 6.40 4.47 14.86
CA LYS A 85 5.93 5.63 15.65
C LYS A 85 4.55 6.13 15.24
N GLY A 86 4.00 5.55 14.17
CA GLY A 86 2.69 5.92 13.65
C GLY A 86 1.54 5.21 14.38
N PRO A 87 0.31 5.43 13.92
CA PRO A 87 -0.85 4.71 14.44
C PRO A 87 -0.72 3.21 14.17
N VAL A 88 -1.15 2.41 15.16
CA VAL A 88 -1.15 0.95 15.07
C VAL A 88 -2.45 0.38 15.61
N PHE A 89 -2.95 -0.65 14.93
CA PHE A 89 -4.12 -1.41 15.35
C PHE A 89 -3.78 -2.89 15.39
N LYS A 90 -4.37 -3.56 16.38
CA LYS A 90 -4.27 -5.00 16.60
C LYS A 90 -5.59 -5.62 16.18
N THR A 91 -5.55 -6.57 15.24
CA THR A 91 -6.78 -7.11 14.64
C THR A 91 -6.74 -8.62 14.46
N SER A 92 -7.91 -9.21 14.43
CA SER A 92 -8.17 -10.49 13.77
C SER A 92 -9.28 -10.29 12.75
N GLY A 93 -8.95 -10.30 11.47
CA GLY A 93 -9.93 -10.25 10.41
C GLY A 93 -10.88 -11.45 10.43
N LEU A 94 -10.38 -12.63 10.83
CA LEU A 94 -11.19 -13.85 10.97
C LEU A 94 -12.25 -13.72 12.07
N MET A 95 -11.86 -13.20 13.23
CA MET A 95 -12.75 -13.04 14.39
C MET A 95 -13.49 -11.69 14.38
N SER A 96 -13.21 -10.83 13.41
CA SER A 96 -13.74 -9.46 13.34
C SER A 96 -13.37 -8.59 14.56
N GLU A 97 -12.27 -8.91 15.24
CA GLU A 97 -11.75 -8.15 16.38
C GLU A 97 -10.89 -6.97 15.89
N GLY A 98 -11.04 -5.79 16.50
CA GLY A 98 -10.26 -4.59 16.22
C GLY A 98 -10.50 -3.96 14.84
N THR A 99 -11.32 -4.57 13.97
CA THR A 99 -11.55 -4.10 12.60
C THR A 99 -12.40 -2.83 12.54
N LYS A 100 -13.37 -2.67 13.45
CA LYS A 100 -14.23 -1.49 13.54
C LYS A 100 -13.43 -0.25 13.94
N GLU A 101 -12.51 -0.40 14.87
CA GLU A 101 -11.62 0.64 15.36
C GLU A 101 -10.75 1.19 14.23
N VAL A 102 -10.23 0.30 13.37
CA VAL A 102 -9.50 0.70 12.16
C VAL A 102 -10.39 1.54 11.24
N VAL A 103 -11.60 1.06 10.95
CA VAL A 103 -12.53 1.77 10.06
C VAL A 103 -12.90 3.14 10.61
N TYR A 104 -13.25 3.24 11.88
CA TYR A 104 -13.60 4.52 12.52
C TYR A 104 -12.41 5.49 12.49
N TYR A 105 -11.22 5.01 12.80
CA TYR A 105 -10.02 5.84 12.72
C TYR A 105 -9.79 6.36 11.30
N LEU A 106 -9.88 5.51 10.28
CA LEU A 106 -9.69 5.92 8.89
C LEU A 106 -10.74 6.94 8.44
N MET A 107 -12.01 6.73 8.80
CA MET A 107 -13.09 7.67 8.49
C MET A 107 -12.83 9.04 9.11
N ASP A 108 -12.49 9.07 10.40
CA ASP A 108 -12.16 10.30 11.13
C ASP A 108 -10.97 11.04 10.49
N GLN A 109 -9.89 10.33 10.16
CA GLN A 109 -8.73 10.92 9.50
C GLN A 109 -9.06 11.49 8.11
N ILE A 110 -9.87 10.80 7.33
CA ILE A 110 -10.29 11.27 6.00
C ILE A 110 -11.19 12.51 6.13
N GLU A 111 -12.11 12.52 7.10
CA GLU A 111 -12.99 13.65 7.36
C GLU A 111 -12.21 14.88 7.80
N GLN A 112 -11.31 14.75 8.76
CA GLN A 112 -10.42 15.82 9.21
C GLN A 112 -9.55 16.39 8.06
N GLN A 113 -9.01 15.54 7.19
CA GLN A 113 -8.27 16.00 6.03
C GLN A 113 -9.15 16.80 5.05
N ARG A 114 -10.39 16.33 4.81
CA ARG A 114 -11.35 17.03 3.93
C ARG A 114 -11.77 18.38 4.50
N GLU A 115 -12.09 18.44 5.79
CA GLU A 115 -12.43 19.68 6.47
C GLU A 115 -11.28 20.68 6.40
N ARG A 116 -10.07 20.24 6.66
CA ARG A 116 -8.89 21.09 6.56
C ARG A 116 -8.64 21.59 5.13
N GLU A 117 -8.83 20.76 4.10
CA GLU A 117 -8.73 21.21 2.70
C GLU A 117 -9.79 22.27 2.35
N LEU A 118 -10.98 22.28 3.02
CA LEU A 118 -12.04 23.27 2.81
C LEU A 118 -11.77 24.58 3.55
N GLU A 119 -11.20 24.51 4.75
CA GLU A 119 -10.99 25.65 5.64
C GLU A 119 -9.67 26.37 5.40
N ASP A 120 -8.63 25.65 4.92
CA ASP A 120 -7.28 26.14 4.74
C ASP A 120 -6.87 26.09 3.24
N PRO A 121 -6.99 27.22 2.50
CA PRO A 121 -6.63 27.27 1.08
C PRO A 121 -5.14 26.98 0.79
N GLU A 122 -4.24 27.26 1.76
CA GLU A 122 -2.82 26.97 1.62
C GLU A 122 -2.58 25.46 1.70
N TYR A 123 -3.17 24.80 2.68
CA TYR A 123 -3.14 23.34 2.78
C TYR A 123 -3.79 22.67 1.57
N ALA A 124 -4.90 23.18 1.06
CA ALA A 124 -5.54 22.65 -0.14
C ALA A 124 -4.63 22.74 -1.37
N ALA A 125 -3.88 23.85 -1.51
CA ALA A 125 -2.91 24.03 -2.59
C ALA A 125 -1.70 23.07 -2.44
N GLU A 126 -1.19 22.88 -1.23
CA GLU A 126 -0.14 21.89 -0.94
C GLU A 126 -0.57 20.48 -1.29
N MET A 127 -1.78 20.09 -0.87
CA MET A 127 -2.32 18.76 -1.14
C MET A 127 -2.61 18.52 -2.62
N LYS A 128 -2.98 19.57 -3.34
CA LYS A 128 -3.12 19.50 -4.81
C LYS A 128 -1.77 19.28 -5.48
N ALA A 129 -0.75 20.06 -5.13
CA ALA A 129 0.60 19.90 -5.66
C ALA A 129 1.19 18.52 -5.32
N PHE A 130 0.95 18.04 -4.12
CA PHE A 130 1.35 16.70 -3.68
C PHE A 130 0.73 15.60 -4.55
N ARG A 131 -0.58 15.69 -4.85
CA ARG A 131 -1.27 14.72 -5.72
C ARG A 131 -0.75 14.77 -7.15
N GLU A 132 -0.53 15.95 -7.70
CA GLU A 132 0.05 16.13 -9.05
C GLU A 132 1.46 15.53 -9.15
N GLN A 133 2.29 15.74 -8.14
CA GLN A 133 3.61 15.14 -8.07
C GLN A 133 3.54 13.61 -7.98
N LEU A 134 2.67 13.07 -7.13
CA LEU A 134 2.47 11.63 -6.97
C LEU A 134 2.00 10.96 -8.26
N GLU A 135 1.08 11.59 -8.98
CA GLU A 135 0.63 11.11 -10.30
C GLU A 135 1.76 11.12 -11.33
N ALA A 136 2.57 12.17 -11.34
CA ALA A 136 3.73 12.27 -12.25
C ALA A 136 4.78 11.17 -11.96
N GLU A 137 5.18 10.98 -10.70
CA GLU A 137 6.10 9.92 -10.29
C GLU A 137 5.56 8.53 -10.65
N THR A 138 4.27 8.28 -10.38
CA THR A 138 3.62 7.01 -10.68
C THR A 138 3.60 6.73 -12.18
N ARG A 139 3.32 7.75 -12.99
CA ARG A 139 3.33 7.64 -14.45
C ARG A 139 4.72 7.33 -14.98
N GLU A 140 5.75 8.02 -14.49
CA GLU A 140 7.14 7.79 -14.88
C GLU A 140 7.58 6.36 -14.57
N GLN A 141 7.33 5.89 -13.35
CA GLN A 141 7.65 4.52 -12.93
C GLN A 141 6.91 3.47 -13.76
N THR A 142 5.66 3.75 -14.11
CA THR A 142 4.87 2.85 -14.96
C THR A 142 5.47 2.72 -16.35
N ILE A 143 5.88 3.83 -16.96
CA ILE A 143 6.50 3.84 -18.29
C ILE A 143 7.82 3.08 -18.25
N ALA A 144 8.70 3.41 -17.29
CA ALA A 144 9.98 2.75 -17.13
C ALA A 144 9.87 1.24 -16.97
N ALA A 145 8.89 0.79 -16.18
CA ALA A 145 8.68 -0.62 -15.96
C ALA A 145 8.08 -1.35 -17.18
N LYS A 146 7.19 -0.69 -17.96
CA LYS A 146 6.72 -1.23 -19.25
C LYS A 146 7.88 -1.39 -20.24
N GLU A 147 8.77 -0.42 -20.32
CA GLU A 147 9.94 -0.47 -21.17
C GLU A 147 10.90 -1.60 -20.75
N ALA A 148 11.15 -1.72 -19.44
CA ALA A 148 11.98 -2.81 -18.91
C ALA A 148 11.37 -4.19 -19.21
N TYR A 149 10.06 -4.35 -19.04
CA TYR A 149 9.36 -5.59 -19.37
C TYR A 149 9.46 -5.94 -20.87
N ARG A 150 9.23 -4.95 -21.75
CA ARG A 150 9.37 -5.15 -23.21
C ARG A 150 10.78 -5.54 -23.60
N ALA A 151 11.79 -4.91 -22.98
CA ALA A 151 13.20 -5.24 -23.21
C ALA A 151 13.53 -6.67 -22.75
N MET A 152 13.03 -7.07 -21.58
CA MET A 152 13.21 -8.43 -21.06
C MET A 152 12.57 -9.47 -21.99
N ARG A 153 11.32 -9.27 -22.41
CA ARG A 153 10.61 -10.18 -23.35
C ARG A 153 11.33 -10.30 -24.68
N LYS A 154 11.85 -9.16 -25.19
CA LYS A 154 12.67 -9.17 -26.42
C LYS A 154 13.93 -10.02 -26.26
N ALA A 155 14.64 -9.86 -25.15
CA ALA A 155 15.84 -10.64 -24.85
C ALA A 155 15.54 -12.15 -24.69
N GLN A 156 14.40 -12.51 -24.05
CA GLN A 156 13.98 -13.88 -23.92
C GLN A 156 13.65 -14.54 -25.29
N ARG A 157 12.95 -13.82 -26.17
CA ARG A 157 12.67 -14.28 -27.54
C ARG A 157 13.96 -14.49 -28.34
N GLU A 158 14.91 -13.57 -28.25
CA GLU A 158 16.23 -13.68 -28.90
C GLU A 158 17.06 -14.84 -28.32
N ALA A 159 16.85 -15.22 -27.06
CA ALA A 159 17.50 -16.35 -26.41
C ALA A 159 16.81 -17.70 -26.66
N GLY A 160 15.67 -17.72 -27.39
CA GLY A 160 14.89 -18.93 -27.67
C GLY A 160 14.16 -19.53 -26.47
N LEU A 161 13.95 -18.72 -25.43
CA LEU A 161 13.16 -19.05 -24.25
C LEU A 161 11.73 -18.53 -24.50
N GLU A 162 10.87 -19.34 -25.10
CA GLU A 162 9.44 -19.03 -25.21
C GLU A 162 8.77 -19.36 -23.88
N ASP A 163 8.27 -18.35 -23.20
CA ASP A 163 7.30 -18.50 -22.10
C ASP A 163 5.91 -18.20 -22.67
N ASP A 164 4.98 -19.14 -22.52
CA ASP A 164 3.56 -19.02 -22.90
C ASP A 164 2.77 -18.13 -21.91
N GLU A 165 3.44 -17.24 -21.17
CA GLU A 165 2.75 -16.31 -20.30
C GLU A 165 2.11 -15.19 -21.11
N GLU A 166 0.82 -14.99 -20.86
CA GLU A 166 -0.09 -14.04 -21.49
C GLU A 166 0.52 -12.65 -21.65
N ASP A 167 0.34 -12.06 -22.82
CA ASP A 167 0.70 -10.67 -23.09
C ASP A 167 0.09 -9.78 -22.01
N PHE A 168 0.90 -8.87 -21.49
CA PHE A 168 0.48 -7.82 -20.57
C PHE A 168 -0.39 -6.83 -21.37
N ASP A 169 -1.63 -7.26 -21.68
CA ASP A 169 -2.63 -6.45 -22.37
C ASP A 169 -3.07 -5.31 -21.46
N ASP A 170 -2.56 -4.13 -21.73
CA ASP A 170 -2.73 -2.89 -20.97
C ASP A 170 -3.80 -1.98 -21.57
N ASP A 171 -4.62 -2.51 -22.50
CA ASP A 171 -5.53 -1.70 -23.30
C ASP A 171 -6.95 -1.55 -22.70
N GLU A 172 -7.25 -2.11 -21.53
CA GLU A 172 -8.63 -2.12 -20.99
C GLU A 172 -8.91 -1.19 -19.81
N ASP A 173 -8.02 -0.29 -19.40
CA ASP A 173 -8.32 0.57 -18.23
C ASP A 173 -8.25 2.08 -18.48
N GLU A 174 -8.84 2.55 -19.61
CA GLU A 174 -9.36 3.92 -19.75
C GLU A 174 -10.83 4.03 -19.28
N GLY A 175 -11.31 3.06 -18.54
CA GLY A 175 -12.63 3.10 -17.92
C GLY A 175 -12.65 4.07 -16.75
N ASP A 176 -13.27 5.24 -16.96
CA ASP A 176 -13.74 6.15 -15.91
C ASP A 176 -14.49 5.35 -14.83
N VAL A 177 -13.88 5.20 -13.66
CA VAL A 177 -14.61 4.75 -12.47
C VAL A 177 -15.48 5.92 -12.02
N GLU A 178 -16.72 5.97 -12.53
CA GLU A 178 -17.75 6.82 -11.95
C GLU A 178 -17.87 6.50 -10.46
N SER A 179 -17.48 7.45 -9.63
CA SER A 179 -17.71 7.38 -8.19
C SER A 179 -19.22 7.46 -7.93
N VAL A 180 -19.83 6.31 -7.68
CA VAL A 180 -21.23 6.22 -7.23
C VAL A 180 -21.30 6.79 -5.83
N TYR A 181 -21.71 8.05 -5.71
CA TYR A 181 -22.13 8.61 -4.44
C TYR A 181 -23.52 8.06 -4.10
N ILE A 182 -23.59 7.15 -3.15
CA ILE A 182 -24.87 6.81 -2.52
C ILE A 182 -25.21 7.99 -1.60
N ARG A 183 -26.24 8.74 -2.03
CA ARG A 183 -26.93 9.72 -1.18
C ARG A 183 -28.04 8.97 -0.44
N ASP A 184 -27.97 8.94 0.87
CA ASP A 184 -29.11 8.85 1.76
C ASP A 184 -29.03 9.98 2.78
#